data_ef9081948d4279b8ea51256bb0fb4c45
#
_entry.id   ef9081948d4279b8ea51256bb0fb4c45
#
_cell.length_a   1.000
_cell.length_b   1.000
_cell.length_c   1.000
_cell.angle_alpha   90.00
_cell.angle_beta   90.00
_cell.angle_gamma   90.00
#
_symmetry.space_group_name_H-M   'P 1'
#
loop_
_entity.id
_entity.type
_entity.pdbx_description
1 polymer ?
#
loop_
_entity_poly.entity_id
_entity_poly.type
_entity_poly.pdbx_seq_one_letter_code
_entity_poly.pdbx_strand_id
1 'polypeptide(L)'
;MSASTIDVVNWVGRQRALRPVGLLLKRSLGKKSFAQMAAASGRRIGAPIMGAYLSGLTGTTVKQNLTDGRIMFETIERYVTTFKPDFVMCAFPDLTAEAEACGCEINMPDNALPSTTTHPIQSHESMKSLRIPDPQKDARLPVFIEATRLFSKRFTLPKTVPSAGPFTLAAELMGVDIITRKIIKEPPLVHEIMEYSLQVIQRFNNELIKAGADVIGIAEPTCSLLSAKAFEKFVLPYQQRYIKSLSVPATLHICGRANHLIELMCKTGATGLSVDAPTDITKLKDRVPPDIIILGNLSPVEVLMMKKPDEVRGAALDLLRAMENIPNFGLLSGCDLPVGTPMENIGAMINAVKEYRTK
;
A
#
# COMPACT_ATOMS: atom_id res chain seq x y z
N MET A 1 -18.96 -17.91 20.97
CA MET A 1 -18.57 -16.50 20.68
C MET A 1 -19.27 -16.09 19.41
N SER A 2 -20.01 -15.00 19.41
CA SER A 2 -20.66 -14.50 18.17
C SER A 2 -19.59 -14.02 17.20
N ALA A 3 -19.73 -14.33 15.91
CA ALA A 3 -18.84 -13.85 14.86
C ALA A 3 -18.92 -12.32 14.77
N SER A 4 -17.78 -11.65 14.67
CA SER A 4 -17.76 -10.20 14.46
C SER A 4 -18.23 -9.82 13.05
N THR A 5 -18.66 -8.58 12.85
CA THR A 5 -19.12 -8.11 11.53
C THR A 5 -18.04 -8.35 10.45
N ILE A 6 -16.77 -8.10 10.76
CA ILE A 6 -15.69 -8.32 9.79
C ILE A 6 -15.47 -9.80 9.48
N ASP A 7 -15.66 -10.69 10.45
CA ASP A 7 -15.55 -12.14 10.22
C ASP A 7 -16.61 -12.64 9.24
N VAL A 8 -17.85 -12.15 9.36
CA VAL A 8 -18.94 -12.47 8.45
C VAL A 8 -18.65 -11.93 7.04
N VAL A 9 -18.27 -10.67 6.91
CA VAL A 9 -17.92 -10.05 5.63
C VAL A 9 -16.79 -10.79 4.95
N ASN A 10 -15.76 -11.15 5.69
CA ASN A 10 -14.59 -11.85 5.18
C ASN A 10 -14.92 -13.31 4.82
N TRP A 11 -15.78 -13.97 5.58
CA TRP A 11 -16.22 -15.32 5.23
C TRP A 11 -17.04 -15.31 3.94
N VAL A 12 -18.05 -14.45 3.83
CA VAL A 12 -18.87 -14.28 2.61
C VAL A 12 -17.98 -13.91 1.42
N GLY A 13 -17.06 -12.97 1.60
CA GLY A 13 -16.19 -12.46 0.55
C GLY A 13 -15.26 -13.51 -0.08
N ARG A 14 -14.97 -14.59 0.64
CA ARG A 14 -14.18 -15.73 0.15
C ARG A 14 -15.02 -16.78 -0.57
N GLN A 15 -16.34 -16.80 -0.39
CA GLN A 15 -17.22 -17.82 -0.96
C GLN A 15 -17.69 -17.42 -2.36
N ARG A 16 -17.26 -18.17 -3.40
CA ARG A 16 -17.68 -17.90 -4.78
C ARG A 16 -19.20 -17.95 -4.96
N ALA A 17 -19.84 -18.91 -4.31
CA ALA A 17 -21.29 -19.08 -4.36
C ALA A 17 -22.07 -17.92 -3.72
N LEU A 18 -21.47 -17.21 -2.76
CA LEU A 18 -22.09 -16.07 -2.07
C LEU A 18 -21.69 -14.71 -2.66
N ARG A 19 -21.08 -14.69 -3.84
CA ARG A 19 -20.62 -13.45 -4.51
C ARG A 19 -21.71 -12.36 -4.59
N PRO A 20 -22.98 -12.64 -4.96
CA PRO A 20 -24.01 -11.60 -4.98
C PRO A 20 -24.23 -10.96 -3.60
N VAL A 21 -24.23 -11.77 -2.54
CA VAL A 21 -24.36 -11.30 -1.15
C VAL A 21 -23.13 -10.46 -0.76
N GLY A 22 -21.94 -10.92 -1.10
CA GLY A 22 -20.69 -10.18 -0.86
C GLY A 22 -20.68 -8.81 -1.53
N LEU A 23 -21.19 -8.69 -2.76
CA LEU A 23 -21.31 -7.41 -3.46
C LEU A 23 -22.32 -6.47 -2.80
N LEU A 24 -23.43 -6.98 -2.27
CA LEU A 24 -24.42 -6.19 -1.52
C LEU A 24 -23.82 -5.68 -0.20
N LEU A 25 -23.14 -6.53 0.56
CA LEU A 25 -22.42 -6.15 1.78
C LEU A 25 -21.37 -5.08 1.48
N LYS A 26 -20.60 -5.25 0.42
CA LYS A 26 -19.59 -4.28 -0.01
C LYS A 26 -20.21 -2.92 -0.33
N ARG A 27 -21.34 -2.87 -1.04
CA ARG A 27 -22.06 -1.61 -1.32
C ARG A 27 -22.57 -0.93 -0.05
N SER A 28 -23.05 -1.70 0.92
CA SER A 28 -23.49 -1.18 2.21
C SER A 28 -22.35 -0.59 3.02
N LEU A 29 -21.18 -1.27 3.04
CA LEU A 29 -19.98 -0.84 3.75
C LEU A 29 -19.28 0.33 3.04
N GLY A 30 -19.34 0.41 1.73
CA GLY A 30 -18.71 1.47 0.93
C GLY A 30 -19.24 2.88 1.19
N LYS A 31 -20.31 3.01 1.99
CA LYS A 31 -20.82 4.29 2.49
C LYS A 31 -20.11 4.76 3.77
N LYS A 32 -19.27 3.91 4.38
CA LYS A 32 -18.53 4.20 5.61
C LYS A 32 -17.07 4.50 5.31
N SER A 33 -16.48 5.42 6.08
CA SER A 33 -15.03 5.62 6.03
C SER A 33 -14.30 4.38 6.56
N PHE A 34 -13.00 4.23 6.24
CA PHE A 34 -12.17 3.15 6.77
C PHE A 34 -12.15 3.13 8.30
N ALA A 35 -12.04 4.29 8.94
CA ALA A 35 -12.09 4.42 10.39
C ALA A 35 -13.44 3.93 10.93
N GLN A 36 -14.56 4.29 10.29
CA GLN A 36 -15.89 3.79 10.67
C GLN A 36 -16.04 2.28 10.44
N MET A 37 -15.43 1.72 9.40
CA MET A 37 -15.44 0.28 9.16
C MET A 37 -14.61 -0.46 10.22
N ALA A 38 -13.45 0.06 10.58
CA ALA A 38 -12.61 -0.50 11.64
C ALA A 38 -13.33 -0.47 12.99
N ALA A 39 -13.96 0.64 13.35
CA ALA A 39 -14.74 0.78 14.58
C ALA A 39 -15.96 -0.17 14.61
N ALA A 40 -16.64 -0.36 13.47
CA ALA A 40 -17.81 -1.23 13.35
C ALA A 40 -17.48 -2.73 13.16
N SER A 41 -16.20 -3.08 13.08
CA SER A 41 -15.77 -4.46 12.79
C SER A 41 -16.06 -5.45 13.92
N GLY A 42 -16.27 -4.98 15.15
CA GLY A 42 -16.48 -5.80 16.34
C GLY A 42 -15.20 -6.40 16.92
N ARG A 43 -14.05 -6.17 16.30
CA ARG A 43 -12.68 -6.46 16.74
C ARG A 43 -11.67 -5.64 15.95
N ARG A 44 -10.43 -5.67 16.36
CA ARG A 44 -9.35 -5.07 15.54
C ARG A 44 -9.20 -5.78 14.21
N ILE A 45 -8.82 -5.01 13.20
CA ILE A 45 -8.50 -5.52 11.87
C ILE A 45 -6.98 -5.53 11.67
N GLY A 46 -6.48 -6.44 10.87
CA GLY A 46 -5.06 -6.46 10.55
C GLY A 46 -4.65 -7.47 9.49
N ALA A 47 -3.55 -7.15 8.85
CA ALA A 47 -2.82 -8.00 7.92
C ALA A 47 -1.41 -7.43 7.73
N PRO A 48 -0.37 -8.23 7.45
CA PRO A 48 0.91 -7.67 7.02
C PRO A 48 0.75 -6.98 5.65
N ILE A 49 1.62 -6.02 5.36
CA ILE A 49 1.80 -5.50 4.01
C ILE A 49 2.31 -6.66 3.16
N MET A 50 1.57 -6.96 2.10
CA MET A 50 1.87 -8.08 1.21
C MET A 50 2.88 -7.65 0.16
N GLY A 51 3.75 -8.58 -0.23
CA GLY A 51 4.72 -8.30 -1.27
C GLY A 51 5.53 -9.52 -1.69
N ALA A 52 6.76 -9.28 -2.06
CA ALA A 52 7.66 -10.23 -2.68
C ALA A 52 7.87 -11.54 -1.88
N TYR A 53 7.76 -11.50 -0.55
CA TYR A 53 7.89 -12.69 0.30
C TYR A 53 6.84 -13.77 0.01
N LEU A 54 5.69 -13.41 -0.54
CA LEU A 54 4.62 -14.35 -0.86
C LEU A 54 4.98 -15.33 -1.99
N SER A 55 5.96 -15.01 -2.83
CA SER A 55 6.43 -15.91 -3.90
C SER A 55 6.84 -17.29 -3.36
N GLY A 56 7.34 -17.36 -2.14
CA GLY A 56 7.63 -18.62 -1.45
C GLY A 56 6.42 -19.54 -1.22
N LEU A 57 5.20 -19.02 -1.19
CA LEU A 57 3.97 -19.83 -1.01
C LEU A 57 3.64 -20.70 -2.23
N THR A 58 4.06 -20.31 -3.40
CA THR A 58 3.78 -21.00 -4.67
C THR A 58 5.01 -21.55 -5.34
N GLY A 59 6.21 -21.32 -4.75
CA GLY A 59 7.48 -21.71 -5.36
C GLY A 59 7.82 -20.92 -6.62
N THR A 60 7.19 -19.75 -6.80
CA THR A 60 7.46 -18.81 -7.90
C THR A 60 8.55 -17.83 -7.52
N THR A 61 9.16 -17.16 -8.50
CA THR A 61 10.09 -16.06 -8.24
C THR A 61 9.34 -14.72 -8.09
N VAL A 62 9.99 -13.73 -7.47
CA VAL A 62 9.48 -12.35 -7.42
C VAL A 62 9.28 -11.83 -8.83
N LYS A 63 10.26 -12.05 -9.71
CA LYS A 63 10.20 -11.64 -11.13
C LYS A 63 8.99 -12.24 -11.84
N GLN A 64 8.71 -13.54 -11.69
CA GLN A 64 7.53 -14.16 -12.29
C GLN A 64 6.23 -13.49 -11.84
N ASN A 65 6.10 -13.20 -10.53
CA ASN A 65 4.92 -12.49 -10.02
C ASN A 65 4.80 -11.08 -10.58
N LEU A 66 5.91 -10.36 -10.75
CA LEU A 66 5.90 -8.97 -11.24
C LEU A 66 5.81 -8.86 -12.76
N THR A 67 5.88 -9.98 -13.50
CA THR A 67 5.81 -9.99 -14.97
C THR A 67 4.59 -10.75 -15.52
N ASP A 68 3.84 -11.44 -14.66
CA ASP A 68 2.64 -12.20 -15.06
C ASP A 68 1.50 -11.99 -14.04
N GLY A 69 0.42 -11.35 -14.49
CA GLY A 69 -0.73 -11.02 -13.63
C GLY A 69 -1.49 -12.25 -13.13
N ARG A 70 -1.46 -13.37 -13.85
CA ARG A 70 -2.07 -14.62 -13.44
C ARG A 70 -1.25 -15.28 -12.33
N ILE A 71 0.07 -15.35 -12.48
CA ILE A 71 0.97 -15.88 -11.44
C ILE A 71 0.85 -15.04 -10.16
N MET A 72 0.86 -13.71 -10.29
CA MET A 72 0.65 -12.79 -9.17
C MET A 72 -0.69 -13.08 -8.48
N PHE A 73 -1.78 -13.22 -9.23
CA PHE A 73 -3.10 -13.53 -8.68
C PHE A 73 -3.12 -14.88 -7.95
N GLU A 74 -2.53 -15.93 -8.54
CA GLU A 74 -2.49 -17.28 -7.94
C GLU A 74 -1.72 -17.30 -6.61
N THR A 75 -0.63 -16.55 -6.53
CA THR A 75 0.13 -16.36 -5.28
C THR A 75 -0.70 -15.64 -4.22
N ILE A 76 -1.41 -14.57 -4.59
CA ILE A 76 -2.30 -13.84 -3.68
C ILE A 76 -3.51 -14.70 -3.27
N GLU A 77 -4.09 -15.47 -4.19
CA GLU A 77 -5.18 -16.41 -3.86
C GLU A 77 -4.74 -17.45 -2.84
N ARG A 78 -3.52 -17.99 -2.99
CA ARG A 78 -2.93 -18.93 -2.03
C ARG A 78 -2.79 -18.28 -0.65
N TYR A 79 -2.27 -17.06 -0.58
CA TYR A 79 -2.17 -16.30 0.67
C TYR A 79 -3.56 -16.12 1.33
N VAL A 80 -4.54 -15.65 0.58
CA VAL A 80 -5.90 -15.39 1.08
C VAL A 80 -6.58 -16.66 1.59
N THR A 81 -6.41 -17.77 0.90
CA THR A 81 -7.01 -19.05 1.29
C THR A 81 -6.33 -19.69 2.50
N THR A 82 -5.01 -19.51 2.63
CA THR A 82 -4.22 -20.06 3.74
C THR A 82 -4.41 -19.24 5.02
N PHE A 83 -4.18 -17.95 4.98
CA PHE A 83 -4.11 -17.08 6.18
C PHE A 83 -5.42 -16.36 6.50
N LYS A 84 -6.31 -16.22 5.53
CA LYS A 84 -7.61 -15.56 5.69
C LYS A 84 -7.50 -14.16 6.33
N PRO A 85 -6.68 -13.25 5.77
CA PRO A 85 -6.49 -11.89 6.31
C PRO A 85 -7.77 -11.07 6.25
N ASP A 86 -7.82 -9.96 7.00
CA ASP A 86 -8.99 -9.08 7.05
C ASP A 86 -9.14 -8.20 5.82
N PHE A 87 -8.02 -7.79 5.23
CA PHE A 87 -7.96 -7.09 3.96
C PHE A 87 -6.76 -7.58 3.15
N VAL A 88 -6.75 -7.26 1.88
CA VAL A 88 -5.79 -7.84 0.94
C VAL A 88 -5.27 -6.75 0.02
N MET A 89 -3.97 -6.75 -0.21
CA MET A 89 -3.40 -6.11 -1.39
C MET A 89 -3.59 -7.08 -2.56
N CYS A 90 -4.25 -6.66 -3.61
CA CYS A 90 -4.56 -7.54 -4.76
C CYS A 90 -3.55 -7.42 -5.90
N ALA A 91 -2.44 -6.75 -5.66
CA ALA A 91 -1.22 -6.75 -6.46
C ALA A 91 0.00 -6.58 -5.53
N PHE A 92 1.18 -7.02 -5.97
CA PHE A 92 2.41 -6.81 -5.23
C PHE A 92 2.82 -5.33 -5.28
N PRO A 93 3.40 -4.77 -4.19
CA PRO A 93 3.98 -3.45 -4.25
C PRO A 93 5.24 -3.47 -5.12
N ASP A 94 5.21 -2.66 -6.17
CA ASP A 94 6.34 -2.43 -7.05
C ASP A 94 6.30 -0.98 -7.51
N LEU A 95 7.21 -0.18 -7.01
CA LEU A 95 7.27 1.26 -7.30
C LEU A 95 8.01 1.58 -8.59
N THR A 96 8.55 0.54 -9.27
CA THR A 96 9.31 0.70 -10.51
C THR A 96 8.46 0.48 -11.76
N ALA A 97 7.25 -0.08 -11.63
CA ALA A 97 6.41 -0.38 -12.78
C ALA A 97 5.96 0.89 -13.54
N GLU A 98 5.58 1.94 -12.81
CA GLU A 98 5.23 3.24 -13.38
C GLU A 98 6.47 3.92 -13.99
N ALA A 99 7.63 3.81 -13.35
CA ALA A 99 8.88 4.37 -13.84
C ALA A 99 9.35 3.67 -15.13
N GLU A 100 9.22 2.33 -15.19
CA GLU A 100 9.50 1.55 -16.40
C GLU A 100 8.63 2.01 -17.59
N ALA A 101 7.34 2.20 -17.34
CA ALA A 101 6.41 2.69 -18.37
C ALA A 101 6.75 4.11 -18.86
N CYS A 102 7.44 4.89 -18.05
CA CYS A 102 7.96 6.23 -18.38
C CYS A 102 9.35 6.21 -19.01
N GLY A 103 9.95 5.03 -19.23
CA GLY A 103 11.23 4.87 -19.95
C GLY A 103 12.45 4.66 -19.05
N CYS A 104 12.28 4.39 -17.76
CA CYS A 104 13.38 3.91 -16.92
C CYS A 104 13.75 2.47 -17.28
N GLU A 105 15.02 2.15 -17.27
CA GLU A 105 15.49 0.76 -17.28
C GLU A 105 15.44 0.20 -15.87
N ILE A 106 15.00 -1.06 -15.76
CA ILE A 106 14.79 -1.73 -14.49
C ILE A 106 15.70 -2.95 -14.38
N ASN A 107 16.51 -2.99 -13.34
CA ASN A 107 17.15 -4.22 -12.89
C ASN A 107 16.11 -5.08 -12.17
N MET A 108 15.85 -6.28 -12.67
CA MET A 108 14.81 -7.17 -12.15
C MET A 108 15.39 -8.54 -11.81
N PRO A 109 15.94 -8.70 -10.60
CA PRO A 109 16.44 -9.98 -10.12
C PRO A 109 15.29 -10.98 -9.88
N ASP A 110 15.60 -12.28 -9.94
CA ASP A 110 14.57 -13.31 -9.80
C ASP A 110 13.91 -13.30 -8.42
N ASN A 111 14.66 -13.09 -7.35
CA ASN A 111 14.19 -13.25 -5.98
C ASN A 111 14.45 -12.01 -5.09
N ALA A 112 14.47 -10.81 -5.69
CA ALA A 112 14.50 -9.55 -4.95
C ALA A 112 13.60 -8.52 -5.64
N LEU A 113 13.30 -7.43 -4.93
CA LEU A 113 12.55 -6.32 -5.51
C LEU A 113 13.34 -5.67 -6.65
N PRO A 114 12.67 -5.22 -7.71
CA PRO A 114 13.29 -4.50 -8.81
C PRO A 114 13.81 -3.13 -8.35
N SER A 115 14.75 -2.58 -9.11
CA SER A 115 15.31 -1.26 -8.90
C SER A 115 15.53 -0.54 -10.22
N THR A 116 15.31 0.77 -10.23
CA THR A 116 15.56 1.64 -11.37
C THR A 116 17.06 1.84 -11.57
N THR A 117 17.54 1.71 -12.80
CA THR A 117 18.97 1.86 -13.16
C THR A 117 19.24 3.09 -13.99
N THR A 118 18.23 3.61 -14.70
CA THR A 118 18.35 4.85 -15.49
C THR A 118 17.25 5.83 -15.13
N HIS A 119 17.54 7.12 -15.34
CA HIS A 119 16.65 8.23 -15.03
C HIS A 119 16.50 9.11 -16.27
N PRO A 120 15.38 9.05 -17.00
CA PRO A 120 15.21 9.72 -18.29
C PRO A 120 15.15 11.25 -18.18
N ILE A 121 14.81 11.80 -17.01
CA ILE A 121 14.67 13.24 -16.83
C ILE A 121 15.94 13.86 -16.28
N GLN A 122 16.65 14.60 -17.14
CA GLN A 122 17.87 15.33 -16.78
C GLN A 122 17.70 16.85 -16.87
N SER A 123 16.71 17.33 -17.63
CA SER A 123 16.49 18.75 -17.92
C SER A 123 15.04 19.00 -18.40
N HIS A 124 14.66 20.27 -18.55
CA HIS A 124 13.39 20.65 -19.18
C HIS A 124 13.26 20.09 -20.62
N GLU A 125 14.36 19.95 -21.36
CA GLU A 125 14.31 19.41 -22.70
C GLU A 125 13.96 17.92 -22.72
N SER A 126 14.54 17.13 -21.83
CA SER A 126 14.21 15.70 -21.71
C SER A 126 12.75 15.47 -21.27
N MET A 127 12.16 16.40 -20.51
CA MET A 127 10.72 16.35 -20.17
C MET A 127 9.81 16.42 -21.38
N LYS A 128 10.16 17.22 -22.40
CA LYS A 128 9.33 17.42 -23.59
C LYS A 128 9.20 16.16 -24.46
N SER A 129 10.13 15.24 -24.36
CA SER A 129 10.11 13.97 -25.12
C SER A 129 9.26 12.89 -24.46
N LEU A 130 8.85 13.09 -23.19
CA LEU A 130 8.07 12.10 -22.47
C LEU A 130 6.60 12.15 -22.86
N ARG A 131 6.01 10.98 -23.07
CA ARG A 131 4.57 10.80 -23.22
C ARG A 131 3.95 10.19 -21.97
N ILE A 132 2.70 10.46 -21.73
CA ILE A 132 1.96 9.75 -20.67
C ILE A 132 1.71 8.31 -21.13
N PRO A 133 2.15 7.29 -20.37
CA PRO A 133 1.98 5.88 -20.73
C PRO A 133 0.51 5.47 -20.87
N ASP A 134 0.27 4.46 -21.72
CA ASP A 134 -0.99 3.74 -21.77
C ASP A 134 -0.96 2.56 -20.78
N PRO A 135 -1.72 2.60 -19.66
CA PRO A 135 -1.65 1.55 -18.65
C PRO A 135 -2.09 0.16 -19.14
N GLN A 136 -2.81 0.09 -20.26
CA GLN A 136 -3.26 -1.18 -20.84
C GLN A 136 -2.19 -1.85 -21.74
N LYS A 137 -1.07 -1.15 -22.02
CA LYS A 137 -0.09 -1.63 -23.03
C LYS A 137 1.36 -1.48 -22.58
N ASP A 138 1.66 -0.40 -21.83
CA ASP A 138 3.05 -0.02 -21.62
C ASP A 138 3.68 -0.74 -20.45
N ALA A 139 4.86 -1.30 -20.70
CA ALA A 139 5.68 -2.01 -19.73
C ALA A 139 4.88 -3.05 -18.92
N ARG A 140 5.08 -3.10 -17.60
CA ARG A 140 4.40 -4.06 -16.70
C ARG A 140 3.08 -3.56 -16.11
N LEU A 141 2.61 -2.36 -16.46
CA LEU A 141 1.34 -1.84 -15.93
C LEU A 141 0.14 -2.78 -16.17
N PRO A 142 0.00 -3.46 -17.35
CA PRO A 142 -1.07 -4.43 -17.58
C PRO A 142 -1.09 -5.61 -16.61
N VAL A 143 0.08 -6.01 -16.08
CA VAL A 143 0.22 -7.13 -15.12
C VAL A 143 -0.58 -6.86 -13.85
N PHE A 144 -0.45 -5.66 -13.30
CA PHE A 144 -1.15 -5.24 -12.07
C PHE A 144 -2.65 -5.09 -12.29
N ILE A 145 -3.05 -4.60 -13.46
CA ILE A 145 -4.46 -4.49 -13.86
C ILE A 145 -5.09 -5.88 -14.00
N GLU A 146 -4.38 -6.83 -14.59
CA GLU A 146 -4.83 -8.21 -14.74
C GLU A 146 -5.00 -8.89 -13.39
N ALA A 147 -3.97 -8.86 -12.52
CA ALA A 147 -4.03 -9.43 -11.18
C ALA A 147 -5.22 -8.87 -10.37
N THR A 148 -5.41 -7.55 -10.40
CA THR A 148 -6.53 -6.86 -9.74
C THR A 148 -7.88 -7.34 -10.29
N ARG A 149 -8.01 -7.49 -11.61
CA ARG A 149 -9.22 -7.96 -12.27
C ARG A 149 -9.54 -9.41 -11.91
N LEU A 150 -8.54 -10.29 -11.93
CA LEU A 150 -8.70 -11.70 -11.56
C LEU A 150 -9.12 -11.83 -10.10
N PHE A 151 -8.47 -11.08 -9.19
CA PHE A 151 -8.84 -11.04 -7.79
C PHE A 151 -10.30 -10.58 -7.58
N SER A 152 -10.69 -9.51 -8.26
CA SER A 152 -12.06 -8.96 -8.17
C SER A 152 -13.14 -9.90 -8.72
N LYS A 153 -12.79 -10.73 -9.70
CA LYS A 153 -13.67 -11.79 -10.20
C LYS A 153 -13.81 -12.94 -9.21
N ARG A 154 -12.76 -13.23 -8.46
CA ARG A 154 -12.71 -14.39 -7.54
C ARG A 154 -13.26 -14.08 -6.15
N PHE A 155 -12.94 -12.89 -5.61
CA PHE A 155 -13.25 -12.49 -4.23
C PHE A 155 -14.03 -11.17 -4.16
N THR A 156 -14.87 -11.02 -3.12
CA THR A 156 -15.50 -9.73 -2.77
C THR A 156 -14.91 -9.12 -1.50
N LEU A 157 -13.75 -9.60 -1.07
CA LEU A 157 -12.99 -9.04 0.06
C LEU A 157 -12.64 -7.57 -0.20
N PRO A 158 -12.58 -6.74 0.86
CA PRO A 158 -11.97 -5.43 0.78
C PRO A 158 -10.52 -5.56 0.30
N LYS A 159 -10.15 -4.80 -0.72
CA LYS A 159 -8.83 -4.90 -1.34
C LYS A 159 -8.26 -3.55 -1.69
N THR A 160 -6.96 -3.42 -1.45
CA THR A 160 -6.16 -2.29 -1.87
C THR A 160 -5.22 -2.68 -3.01
N VAL A 161 -4.87 -1.73 -3.84
CA VAL A 161 -3.79 -1.87 -4.82
C VAL A 161 -2.71 -0.86 -4.48
N PRO A 162 -1.45 -1.29 -4.34
CA PRO A 162 -0.33 -0.38 -4.16
C PRO A 162 0.00 0.33 -5.46
N SER A 163 0.42 1.57 -5.36
CA SER A 163 0.93 2.38 -6.47
C SER A 163 1.94 3.40 -5.93
N ALA A 164 2.92 3.78 -6.72
CA ALA A 164 3.81 4.87 -6.37
C ALA A 164 3.01 6.16 -6.16
N GLY A 165 3.49 7.02 -5.26
CA GLY A 165 2.99 8.39 -5.18
C GLY A 165 3.70 9.31 -6.18
N PRO A 166 3.16 10.53 -6.44
CA PRO A 166 3.72 11.44 -7.42
C PRO A 166 5.19 11.82 -7.19
N PHE A 167 5.60 12.01 -5.94
CA PHE A 167 6.98 12.39 -5.64
C PHE A 167 7.95 11.20 -5.78
N THR A 168 7.51 10.02 -5.39
CA THR A 168 8.32 8.80 -5.58
C THR A 168 8.52 8.52 -7.06
N LEU A 169 7.48 8.60 -7.89
CA LEU A 169 7.66 8.46 -9.33
C LEU A 169 8.58 9.56 -9.90
N ALA A 170 8.41 10.82 -9.50
CA ALA A 170 9.29 11.90 -9.92
C ALA A 170 10.75 11.63 -9.55
N ALA A 171 10.99 11.05 -8.37
CA ALA A 171 12.32 10.67 -7.92
C ALA A 171 12.92 9.49 -8.69
N GLU A 172 12.09 8.50 -9.08
CA GLU A 172 12.53 7.42 -9.99
C GLU A 172 12.91 7.96 -11.36
N LEU A 173 12.17 8.94 -11.89
CA LEU A 173 12.42 9.51 -13.22
C LEU A 173 13.63 10.45 -13.28
N MET A 174 14.00 11.11 -12.21
CA MET A 174 15.11 12.07 -12.18
C MET A 174 16.34 11.58 -11.39
N GLY A 175 16.16 10.60 -10.53
CA GLY A 175 17.13 10.19 -9.51
C GLY A 175 16.92 10.95 -8.19
N VAL A 176 16.87 10.19 -7.09
CA VAL A 176 16.58 10.70 -5.72
C VAL A 176 17.53 11.82 -5.32
N ASP A 177 18.83 11.63 -5.53
CA ASP A 177 19.87 12.63 -5.19
C ASP A 177 19.76 13.89 -6.05
N ILE A 178 19.26 13.76 -7.27
CA ILE A 178 19.14 14.89 -8.20
C ILE A 178 17.90 15.70 -7.83
N ILE A 179 16.73 15.06 -7.67
CA ILE A 179 15.48 15.76 -7.38
C ILE A 179 15.55 16.50 -6.04
N THR A 180 16.19 15.92 -5.01
CA THR A 180 16.35 16.57 -3.70
C THR A 180 17.20 17.82 -3.77
N ARG A 181 18.22 17.86 -4.63
CA ARG A 181 19.00 19.07 -4.93
C ARG A 181 18.23 20.10 -5.77
N LYS A 182 17.42 19.61 -6.74
CA LYS A 182 16.63 20.46 -7.63
C LYS A 182 15.48 21.16 -6.91
N ILE A 183 14.96 20.60 -5.82
CA ILE A 183 13.99 21.28 -4.94
C ILE A 183 14.50 22.67 -4.51
N ILE A 184 15.81 22.83 -4.30
CA ILE A 184 16.43 24.10 -3.89
C ILE A 184 16.88 24.90 -5.09
N LYS A 185 17.56 24.26 -6.06
CA LYS A 185 18.25 24.94 -7.15
C LYS A 185 17.37 25.29 -8.34
N GLU A 186 16.34 24.47 -8.59
CA GLU A 186 15.51 24.57 -9.79
C GLU A 186 14.05 24.14 -9.53
N PRO A 187 13.34 24.82 -8.60
CA PRO A 187 11.98 24.50 -8.21
C PRO A 187 10.99 24.35 -9.38
N PRO A 188 11.04 25.16 -10.46
CA PRO A 188 10.13 25.02 -11.58
C PRO A 188 10.20 23.65 -12.25
N LEU A 189 11.41 23.09 -12.46
CA LEU A 189 11.59 21.76 -13.04
C LEU A 189 10.98 20.68 -12.14
N VAL A 190 11.12 20.83 -10.82
CA VAL A 190 10.50 19.89 -9.87
C VAL A 190 8.96 19.95 -9.97
N HIS A 191 8.38 21.12 -10.11
CA HIS A 191 6.93 21.25 -10.33
C HIS A 191 6.47 20.63 -11.67
N GLU A 192 7.24 20.75 -12.73
CA GLU A 192 6.94 20.12 -14.01
C GLU A 192 6.95 18.59 -13.93
N ILE A 193 7.98 18.00 -13.31
CA ILE A 193 8.04 16.55 -13.14
C ILE A 193 6.94 16.04 -12.22
N MET A 194 6.59 16.78 -11.18
CA MET A 194 5.46 16.45 -10.31
C MET A 194 4.14 16.45 -11.06
N GLU A 195 3.92 17.41 -11.96
CA GLU A 195 2.72 17.47 -12.78
C GLU A 195 2.62 16.30 -13.76
N TYR A 196 3.75 15.95 -14.39
CA TYR A 196 3.84 14.78 -15.25
C TYR A 196 3.57 13.48 -14.47
N SER A 197 4.24 13.29 -13.33
CA SER A 197 4.09 12.12 -12.48
C SER A 197 2.65 11.96 -11.98
N LEU A 198 2.00 13.05 -11.61
CA LEU A 198 0.59 13.07 -11.21
C LEU A 198 -0.31 12.52 -12.33
N GLN A 199 -0.12 12.98 -13.57
CA GLN A 199 -0.92 12.51 -14.71
C GLN A 199 -0.72 11.02 -15.00
N VAL A 200 0.52 10.52 -14.93
CA VAL A 200 0.85 9.10 -15.12
C VAL A 200 0.11 8.26 -14.07
N ILE A 201 0.25 8.62 -12.79
CA ILE A 201 -0.34 7.87 -11.68
C ILE A 201 -1.86 7.92 -11.71
N GLN A 202 -2.46 9.07 -11.99
CA GLN A 202 -3.92 9.19 -12.11
C GLN A 202 -4.45 8.27 -13.22
N ARG A 203 -3.79 8.24 -14.37
CA ARG A 203 -4.20 7.40 -15.50
C ARG A 203 -4.10 5.91 -15.15
N PHE A 204 -3.01 5.48 -14.52
CA PHE A 204 -2.81 4.09 -14.11
C PHE A 204 -3.83 3.68 -13.03
N ASN A 205 -3.98 4.47 -11.98
CA ASN A 205 -4.89 4.13 -10.89
C ASN A 205 -6.37 4.12 -11.30
N ASN A 206 -6.77 4.94 -12.27
CA ASN A 206 -8.11 4.85 -12.86
C ASN A 206 -8.36 3.47 -13.49
N GLU A 207 -7.37 2.87 -14.15
CA GLU A 207 -7.50 1.51 -14.71
C GLU A 207 -7.53 0.44 -13.62
N LEU A 208 -6.76 0.59 -12.53
CA LEU A 208 -6.82 -0.29 -11.37
C LEU A 208 -8.19 -0.22 -10.67
N ILE A 209 -8.77 0.96 -10.55
CA ILE A 209 -10.12 1.15 -10.00
C ILE A 209 -11.18 0.48 -10.90
N LYS A 210 -11.09 0.66 -12.23
CA LYS A 210 -11.95 -0.05 -13.19
C LYS A 210 -11.79 -1.57 -13.11
N ALA A 211 -10.58 -2.06 -12.82
CA ALA A 211 -10.30 -3.48 -12.60
C ALA A 211 -10.89 -4.00 -11.27
N GLY A 212 -11.30 -3.09 -10.37
CA GLY A 212 -12.03 -3.40 -9.15
C GLY A 212 -11.28 -3.15 -7.85
N ALA A 213 -10.24 -2.32 -7.85
CA ALA A 213 -9.63 -1.83 -6.61
C ALA A 213 -10.67 -1.09 -5.76
N ASP A 214 -10.67 -1.31 -4.45
CA ASP A 214 -11.55 -0.63 -3.50
C ASP A 214 -10.85 0.54 -2.81
N VAL A 215 -9.52 0.49 -2.80
CA VAL A 215 -8.64 1.45 -2.16
C VAL A 215 -7.37 1.56 -2.98
N ILE A 216 -6.82 2.74 -3.09
CA ILE A 216 -5.46 2.95 -3.59
C ILE A 216 -4.52 3.11 -2.41
N GLY A 217 -3.50 2.24 -2.34
CA GLY A 217 -2.41 2.32 -1.38
C GLY A 217 -1.26 3.14 -1.97
N ILE A 218 -1.21 4.41 -1.65
CA ILE A 218 -0.17 5.33 -2.17
C ILE A 218 1.11 5.12 -1.36
N ALA A 219 2.20 4.78 -2.02
CA ALA A 219 3.52 4.63 -1.39
C ALA A 219 4.45 5.78 -1.80
N GLU A 220 4.94 6.50 -0.80
CA GLU A 220 5.82 7.66 -0.96
C GLU A 220 7.11 7.52 -0.10
N PRO A 221 7.87 6.42 -0.25
CA PRO A 221 9.07 6.22 0.57
C PRO A 221 10.06 7.36 0.47
N THR A 222 10.24 7.94 -0.72
CA THR A 222 11.19 9.03 -0.98
C THR A 222 10.84 10.30 -0.19
N CYS A 223 9.58 10.49 0.19
CA CYS A 223 9.16 11.64 1.00
C CYS A 223 9.78 11.67 2.40
N SER A 224 10.22 10.52 2.95
CA SER A 224 10.91 10.48 4.25
C SER A 224 12.21 11.28 4.29
N LEU A 225 12.81 11.56 3.12
CA LEU A 225 14.02 12.37 2.96
C LEU A 225 13.75 13.88 2.97
N LEU A 226 12.50 14.29 2.87
CA LEU A 226 12.13 15.70 2.77
C LEU A 226 11.93 16.34 4.14
N SER A 227 12.29 17.62 4.25
CA SER A 227 11.82 18.44 5.38
C SER A 227 10.28 18.67 5.27
N ALA A 228 9.64 18.97 6.39
CA ALA A 228 8.22 19.33 6.39
C ALA A 228 7.90 20.48 5.41
N LYS A 229 8.75 21.50 5.34
CA LYS A 229 8.60 22.62 4.40
C LYS A 229 8.70 22.19 2.93
N ALA A 230 9.59 21.25 2.61
CA ALA A 230 9.72 20.74 1.24
C ALA A 230 8.51 19.87 0.89
N PHE A 231 8.05 19.00 1.80
CA PHE A 231 6.84 18.21 1.60
C PHE A 231 5.60 19.10 1.38
N GLU A 232 5.43 20.14 2.22
CA GLU A 232 4.30 21.08 2.11
C GLU A 232 4.28 21.79 0.75
N LYS A 233 5.47 22.18 0.23
CA LYS A 233 5.57 22.90 -1.04
C LYS A 233 5.49 22.01 -2.27
N PHE A 234 6.17 20.87 -2.28
CA PHE A 234 6.39 20.06 -3.48
C PHE A 234 5.59 18.76 -3.54
N VAL A 235 5.03 18.30 -2.42
CA VAL A 235 4.28 17.03 -2.37
C VAL A 235 2.82 17.25 -2.05
N LEU A 236 2.52 17.95 -0.97
CA LEU A 236 1.16 18.11 -0.47
C LEU A 236 0.14 18.60 -1.53
N PRO A 237 0.39 19.63 -2.35
CA PRO A 237 -0.58 20.10 -3.35
C PRO A 237 -0.90 19.03 -4.41
N TYR A 238 0.08 18.23 -4.80
CA TYR A 238 -0.10 17.15 -5.78
C TYR A 238 -0.83 15.95 -5.18
N GLN A 239 -0.51 15.58 -3.94
CA GLN A 239 -1.23 14.54 -3.21
C GLN A 239 -2.70 14.90 -3.02
N GLN A 240 -3.00 16.14 -2.64
CA GLN A 240 -4.38 16.61 -2.50
C GLN A 240 -5.15 16.52 -3.81
N ARG A 241 -4.58 16.98 -4.92
CA ARG A 241 -5.19 16.89 -6.25
C ARG A 241 -5.36 15.44 -6.69
N TYR A 242 -4.36 14.60 -6.43
CA TYR A 242 -4.40 13.20 -6.74
C TYR A 242 -5.53 12.49 -5.99
N ILE A 243 -5.52 12.56 -4.66
CA ILE A 243 -6.50 11.88 -3.82
C ILE A 243 -7.93 12.38 -4.10
N LYS A 244 -8.11 13.68 -4.31
CA LYS A 244 -9.41 14.27 -4.69
C LYS A 244 -9.92 13.73 -6.03
N SER A 245 -9.06 13.33 -6.94
CA SER A 245 -9.44 12.79 -8.26
C SER A 245 -9.87 11.32 -8.23
N LEU A 246 -9.57 10.59 -7.15
CA LEU A 246 -9.92 9.18 -7.01
C LEU A 246 -11.40 9.01 -6.70
N SER A 247 -12.04 8.02 -7.31
CA SER A 247 -13.42 7.61 -7.01
C SER A 247 -13.51 6.60 -5.87
N VAL A 248 -12.38 6.22 -5.28
CA VAL A 248 -12.25 5.32 -4.13
C VAL A 248 -11.36 5.96 -3.07
N PRO A 249 -11.45 5.53 -1.80
CA PRO A 249 -10.55 5.97 -0.75
C PRO A 249 -9.08 5.69 -1.06
N ALA A 250 -8.17 6.46 -0.44
CA ALA A 250 -6.74 6.23 -0.50
C ALA A 250 -6.13 6.10 0.91
N THR A 251 -5.10 5.27 1.03
CA THR A 251 -4.18 5.25 2.17
C THR A 251 -2.82 5.78 1.72
N LEU A 252 -2.13 6.51 2.59
CA LEU A 252 -0.79 7.02 2.32
C LEU A 252 0.22 6.32 3.22
N HIS A 253 1.23 5.72 2.60
CA HIS A 253 2.36 5.09 3.27
C HIS A 253 3.66 5.85 3.01
N ILE A 254 4.36 6.19 4.08
CA ILE A 254 5.73 6.72 4.01
C ILE A 254 6.61 5.84 4.89
N CYS A 255 7.60 5.18 4.27
CA CYS A 255 8.55 4.32 4.96
C CYS A 255 9.50 5.13 5.85
N GLY A 256 10.13 4.45 6.81
CA GLY A 256 11.19 5.01 7.62
C GLY A 256 10.71 6.07 8.62
N ARG A 257 11.54 7.07 8.87
CA ARG A 257 11.30 8.09 9.91
C ARG A 257 10.43 9.23 9.40
N ALA A 258 9.13 8.97 9.24
CA ALA A 258 8.16 9.95 8.74
C ALA A 258 7.46 10.76 9.86
N ASN A 259 7.89 10.66 11.11
CA ASN A 259 7.21 11.27 12.26
C ASN A 259 7.01 12.79 12.14
N HIS A 260 7.93 13.49 11.47
CA HIS A 260 7.87 14.95 11.22
C HIS A 260 6.88 15.34 10.11
N LEU A 261 6.30 14.39 9.39
CA LEU A 261 5.36 14.60 8.28
C LEU A 261 3.91 14.25 8.63
N ILE A 262 3.63 13.68 9.80
CA ILE A 262 2.30 13.12 10.14
C ILE A 262 1.18 14.14 9.95
N GLU A 263 1.32 15.37 10.44
CA GLU A 263 0.28 16.40 10.30
C GLU A 263 0.08 16.82 8.83
N LEU A 264 1.14 16.80 8.03
CA LEU A 264 1.05 17.08 6.60
C LEU A 264 0.43 15.89 5.85
N MET A 265 0.74 14.64 6.26
CA MET A 265 0.09 13.46 5.72
C MET A 265 -1.44 13.49 5.97
N CYS A 266 -1.88 13.93 7.15
CA CYS A 266 -3.30 14.13 7.45
C CYS A 266 -3.97 15.14 6.51
N LYS A 267 -3.24 16.16 6.05
CA LYS A 267 -3.76 17.20 5.15
C LYS A 267 -3.88 16.77 3.69
N THR A 268 -3.35 15.61 3.31
CA THR A 268 -3.37 15.13 1.92
C THR A 268 -4.76 14.73 1.43
N GLY A 269 -5.69 14.43 2.34
CA GLY A 269 -7.00 13.87 2.05
C GLY A 269 -7.04 12.34 2.08
N ALA A 270 -5.93 11.68 2.43
CA ALA A 270 -5.90 10.23 2.64
C ALA A 270 -6.79 9.84 3.82
N THR A 271 -7.57 8.78 3.65
CA THR A 271 -8.47 8.25 4.69
C THR A 271 -7.77 7.26 5.63
N GLY A 272 -6.50 6.95 5.37
CA GLY A 272 -5.66 6.13 6.22
C GLY A 272 -4.18 6.48 6.06
N LEU A 273 -3.45 6.43 7.18
CA LEU A 273 -2.00 6.61 7.20
C LEU A 273 -1.35 5.31 7.63
N SER A 274 -0.46 4.78 6.79
CA SER A 274 0.38 3.64 7.09
C SER A 274 1.78 4.12 7.47
N VAL A 275 2.21 3.78 8.67
CA VAL A 275 3.49 4.24 9.23
C VAL A 275 4.43 3.08 9.51
N ASP A 276 5.71 3.32 9.29
CA ASP A 276 6.75 2.31 9.46
C ASP A 276 7.21 2.19 10.92
N ALA A 277 7.90 1.09 11.24
CA ALA A 277 8.35 0.71 12.57
C ALA A 277 9.18 1.78 13.32
N PRO A 278 10.02 2.61 12.69
CA PRO A 278 10.71 3.70 13.37
C PRO A 278 9.79 4.81 13.93
N THR A 279 8.52 4.83 13.54
CA THR A 279 7.54 5.78 14.08
C THR A 279 6.89 5.22 15.32
N ASP A 280 6.94 5.95 16.45
CA ASP A 280 6.20 5.58 17.66
C ASP A 280 4.69 5.80 17.43
N ILE A 281 4.02 4.75 16.98
CA ILE A 281 2.60 4.79 16.60
C ILE A 281 1.69 5.12 17.79
N THR A 282 2.12 4.84 19.02
CA THR A 282 1.33 5.12 20.23
C THR A 282 1.16 6.61 20.49
N LYS A 283 2.06 7.44 19.95
CA LYS A 283 2.01 8.91 20.05
C LYS A 283 1.17 9.58 18.96
N LEU A 284 0.54 8.80 18.09
CA LEU A 284 -0.24 9.36 16.98
C LEU A 284 -1.68 9.70 17.35
N LYS A 285 -2.17 9.26 18.50
CA LYS A 285 -3.55 9.45 18.97
C LYS A 285 -4.03 10.90 18.86
N ASP A 286 -3.20 11.83 19.35
CA ASP A 286 -3.54 13.25 19.43
C ASP A 286 -3.08 14.05 18.18
N ARG A 287 -2.46 13.37 17.22
CA ARG A 287 -1.89 13.94 16.01
C ARG A 287 -2.66 13.57 14.74
N VAL A 288 -3.39 12.47 14.78
CA VAL A 288 -4.17 11.97 13.63
C VAL A 288 -5.66 12.08 13.95
N PRO A 289 -6.43 12.79 13.10
CA PRO A 289 -7.87 12.91 13.25
C PRO A 289 -8.59 11.54 13.33
N PRO A 290 -9.69 11.43 14.10
CA PRO A 290 -10.37 10.15 14.33
C PRO A 290 -11.06 9.55 13.09
N ASP A 291 -11.25 10.33 12.05
CA ASP A 291 -11.78 9.89 10.75
C ASP A 291 -10.72 9.33 9.79
N ILE A 292 -9.43 9.44 10.15
CA ILE A 292 -8.31 8.83 9.45
C ILE A 292 -7.87 7.57 10.18
N ILE A 293 -7.84 6.41 9.52
CA ILE A 293 -7.35 5.18 10.14
C ILE A 293 -5.81 5.19 10.25
N ILE A 294 -5.29 4.83 11.42
CA ILE A 294 -3.86 4.61 11.66
C ILE A 294 -3.55 3.14 11.40
N LEU A 295 -2.60 2.86 10.51
CA LEU A 295 -2.22 1.53 10.08
C LEU A 295 -0.73 1.29 10.38
N GLY A 296 -0.40 0.16 10.98
CA GLY A 296 0.99 -0.20 11.29
C GLY A 296 1.11 -0.93 12.62
N ASN A 297 2.31 -1.11 13.18
CA ASN A 297 3.62 -0.94 12.56
C ASN A 297 4.62 -1.95 13.14
N LEU A 298 4.25 -3.25 13.16
CA LEU A 298 5.22 -4.26 13.56
C LEU A 298 6.44 -4.23 12.65
N SER A 299 7.65 -4.29 13.26
CA SER A 299 8.89 -4.28 12.49
C SER A 299 8.95 -5.48 11.53
N PRO A 300 9.11 -5.25 10.21
CA PRO A 300 9.24 -6.31 9.23
C PRO A 300 10.43 -7.23 9.48
N VAL A 301 11.57 -6.65 9.86
CA VAL A 301 12.82 -7.38 10.06
C VAL A 301 12.91 -7.90 11.50
N GLU A 302 12.91 -6.99 12.48
CA GLU A 302 13.19 -7.33 13.87
C GLU A 302 12.11 -8.24 14.50
N VAL A 303 10.87 -8.13 14.05
CA VAL A 303 9.75 -8.92 14.59
C VAL A 303 9.33 -10.01 13.61
N LEU A 304 8.89 -9.64 12.40
CA LEU A 304 8.24 -10.61 11.52
C LEU A 304 9.21 -11.57 10.84
N MET A 305 10.46 -11.13 10.58
CA MET A 305 11.47 -12.01 9.98
C MET A 305 12.30 -12.78 11.01
N MET A 306 12.75 -12.11 12.09
CA MET A 306 13.80 -12.66 12.96
C MET A 306 13.28 -13.38 14.22
N LYS A 307 12.04 -13.10 14.66
CA LYS A 307 11.50 -13.71 15.88
C LYS A 307 10.82 -15.04 15.59
N LYS A 308 10.60 -15.83 16.66
CA LYS A 308 9.78 -17.05 16.61
C LYS A 308 8.28 -16.69 16.60
N PRO A 309 7.39 -17.58 16.11
CA PRO A 309 5.95 -17.32 16.01
C PRO A 309 5.29 -16.84 17.31
N ASP A 310 5.66 -17.44 18.46
CA ASP A 310 5.12 -17.03 19.77
C ASP A 310 5.55 -15.61 20.16
N GLU A 311 6.77 -15.21 19.85
CA GLU A 311 7.27 -13.87 20.11
C GLU A 311 6.61 -12.84 19.16
N VAL A 312 6.36 -13.22 17.89
CA VAL A 312 5.58 -12.39 16.94
C VAL A 312 4.16 -12.21 17.47
N ARG A 313 3.52 -13.28 17.92
CA ARG A 313 2.19 -13.22 18.54
C ARG A 313 2.19 -12.30 19.75
N GLY A 314 3.19 -12.41 20.63
CA GLY A 314 3.37 -11.55 21.80
C GLY A 314 3.47 -10.07 21.38
N ALA A 315 4.38 -9.73 20.47
CA ALA A 315 4.57 -8.37 19.97
C ALA A 315 3.30 -7.78 19.34
N ALA A 316 2.56 -8.61 18.58
CA ALA A 316 1.29 -8.19 17.98
C ALA A 316 0.24 -7.86 19.06
N LEU A 317 0.10 -8.70 20.10
CA LEU A 317 -0.82 -8.47 21.20
C LEU A 317 -0.42 -7.25 22.05
N ASP A 318 0.87 -7.03 22.27
CA ASP A 318 1.36 -5.88 23.01
C ASP A 318 1.04 -4.57 22.28
N LEU A 319 1.25 -4.51 20.98
CA LEU A 319 0.89 -3.36 20.18
C LEU A 319 -0.63 -3.14 20.15
N LEU A 320 -1.42 -4.20 20.03
CA LEU A 320 -2.89 -4.11 20.08
C LEU A 320 -3.39 -3.55 21.42
N ARG A 321 -2.77 -3.96 22.54
CA ARG A 321 -3.07 -3.42 23.88
C ARG A 321 -2.67 -1.96 24.00
N ALA A 322 -1.46 -1.60 23.53
CA ALA A 322 -1.00 -0.21 23.55
C ALA A 322 -1.91 0.74 22.77
N MET A 323 -2.57 0.21 21.73
CA MET A 323 -3.49 0.95 20.86
C MET A 323 -4.97 0.75 21.24
N GLU A 324 -5.29 0.16 22.39
CA GLU A 324 -6.67 -0.21 22.75
C GLU A 324 -7.64 0.98 22.75
N ASN A 325 -7.20 2.13 23.24
CA ASN A 325 -8.01 3.35 23.34
C ASN A 325 -8.04 4.16 22.04
N ILE A 326 -7.55 3.62 20.91
CA ILE A 326 -7.52 4.29 19.61
C ILE A 326 -8.42 3.49 18.64
N PRO A 327 -9.71 3.85 18.49
CA PRO A 327 -10.68 3.04 17.75
C PRO A 327 -10.36 2.94 16.26
N ASN A 328 -9.74 3.98 15.69
CA ASN A 328 -9.33 4.08 14.29
C ASN A 328 -7.95 3.47 14.04
N PHE A 329 -7.64 2.32 14.65
CA PHE A 329 -6.38 1.61 14.49
C PHE A 329 -6.56 0.25 13.82
N GLY A 330 -5.65 -0.08 12.87
CA GLY A 330 -5.48 -1.40 12.28
C GLY A 330 -4.02 -1.86 12.35
N LEU A 331 -3.80 -3.11 12.76
CA LEU A 331 -2.45 -3.66 12.92
C LEU A 331 -1.91 -4.13 11.57
N LEU A 332 -0.86 -3.46 11.09
CA LEU A 332 -0.07 -3.87 9.93
C LEU A 332 1.39 -4.14 10.33
N SER A 333 2.16 -4.71 9.40
CA SER A 333 3.62 -4.53 9.41
C SER A 333 3.97 -3.08 9.12
N GLY A 334 5.13 -2.62 9.59
CA GLY A 334 5.59 -1.25 9.34
C GLY A 334 5.85 -0.94 7.88
N CYS A 335 6.31 -1.94 7.13
CA CYS A 335 6.58 -1.87 5.70
C CYS A 335 6.36 -3.27 5.07
N ASP A 336 6.68 -3.42 3.76
CA ASP A 336 6.74 -4.73 3.10
C ASP A 336 7.72 -5.68 3.82
N LEU A 337 7.44 -6.96 3.73
CA LEU A 337 8.23 -7.98 4.42
C LEU A 337 9.38 -8.45 3.53
N PRO A 338 10.58 -8.70 4.12
CA PRO A 338 11.68 -9.27 3.38
C PRO A 338 11.34 -10.65 2.78
N VAL A 339 11.90 -10.94 1.61
CA VAL A 339 11.90 -12.31 1.05
C VAL A 339 12.53 -13.26 2.06
N GLY A 340 11.91 -14.40 2.30
CA GLY A 340 12.34 -15.34 3.32
C GLY A 340 11.70 -15.15 4.70
N THR A 341 10.81 -14.17 4.89
CA THR A 341 10.02 -14.07 6.13
C THR A 341 9.25 -15.38 6.37
N PRO A 342 9.38 -16.03 7.55
CA PRO A 342 8.71 -17.28 7.85
C PRO A 342 7.17 -17.16 7.77
N MET A 343 6.54 -18.09 7.05
CA MET A 343 5.08 -18.06 6.87
C MET A 343 4.32 -18.29 8.16
N GLU A 344 4.91 -18.99 9.12
CA GLU A 344 4.40 -19.21 10.46
C GLU A 344 4.24 -17.88 11.23
N ASN A 345 5.18 -16.95 11.02
CA ASN A 345 5.16 -15.63 11.63
C ASN A 345 4.01 -14.77 11.07
N ILE A 346 3.71 -14.92 9.78
CA ILE A 346 2.54 -14.29 9.15
C ILE A 346 1.25 -14.82 9.79
N GLY A 347 1.16 -16.15 9.94
CA GLY A 347 0.05 -16.82 10.63
C GLY A 347 -0.11 -16.34 12.08
N ALA A 348 0.99 -16.25 12.82
CA ALA A 348 1.02 -15.80 14.21
C ALA A 348 0.49 -14.38 14.36
N MET A 349 0.92 -13.44 13.52
CA MET A 349 0.43 -12.06 13.50
C MET A 349 -1.08 -12.00 13.21
N ILE A 350 -1.53 -12.66 12.13
CA ILE A 350 -2.94 -12.62 11.71
C ILE A 350 -3.84 -13.26 12.77
N ASN A 351 -3.41 -14.36 13.40
CA ASN A 351 -4.18 -15.02 14.45
C ASN A 351 -4.26 -14.15 15.71
N ALA A 352 -3.17 -13.48 16.11
CA ALA A 352 -3.18 -12.54 17.23
C ALA A 352 -4.24 -11.44 17.04
N VAL A 353 -4.35 -10.86 15.84
CA VAL A 353 -5.38 -9.87 15.52
C VAL A 353 -6.79 -10.46 15.64
N LYS A 354 -7.01 -11.68 15.14
CA LYS A 354 -8.32 -12.33 15.18
C LYS A 354 -8.75 -12.72 16.60
N GLU A 355 -7.81 -13.05 17.46
CA GLU A 355 -8.05 -13.45 18.84
C GLU A 355 -8.27 -12.25 19.76
N TYR A 356 -7.64 -11.11 19.45
CA TYR A 356 -7.72 -9.93 20.28
C TYR A 356 -9.15 -9.36 20.34
N ARG A 357 -9.61 -9.09 21.58
CA ARG A 357 -10.88 -8.40 21.82
C ARG A 357 -10.58 -7.10 22.57
N THR A 358 -11.13 -6.02 22.07
CA THR A 358 -11.17 -4.75 22.81
C THR A 358 -12.09 -4.92 24.02
N LYS A 359 -11.68 -4.39 25.15
CA LYS A 359 -12.48 -4.38 26.38
C LYS A 359 -13.67 -3.43 26.26
#